data_fed3bbe6e2f1e32f4f45a02eb9ce2d97
#
_entry.id   fed3bbe6e2f1e32f4f45a02eb9ce2d97
#
_cell.length_a   1.000
_cell.length_b   1.000
_cell.length_c   1.000
_cell.angle_alpha   90.00
_cell.angle_beta   90.00
_cell.angle_gamma   90.00
#
_symmetry.space_group_name_H-M   'P 1'
#
loop_
_entity.id
_entity.type
_entity.pdbx_description
1 polymer ?
#
loop_
_entity_poly.entity_id
_entity_poly.type
_entity_poly.pdbx_seq_one_letter_code
_entity_poly.pdbx_strand_id
1 'polypeptide(L)'
;PSSGSDAAGRQFPNDRIDLSDLNSMDADLEFKARSVAYDEVLIENLDFSASLKDGVFTVPKLSGQIFDGSLHATLEAATGSHNRLALKGGMNNVNIAKSLRAMTGEASANGRMKIDLDFASTGQSMRDLVGSLSGTAAVALTDVDAKKAAKGTTMSGLLNLLTTLNKLSRSNNNDSAQMTGSFRISDGIAHSKDINITSAFANGAAVGDINLQAWTIDMEGQLQLGESFITQLLRAKIREANSVVPFAITGALDAPDVKVDTSALFGAGVAISGAILKNAPRGVGDILRDVLGGAT
;
A
#
# COMPACT_ATOMS: atom_id res chain seq x y z
N PRO A 1 -6.46 -34.02 7.40
CA PRO A 1 -6.22 -33.41 6.12
C PRO A 1 -6.66 -31.95 6.19
N SER A 2 -5.69 -31.08 6.42
CA SER A 2 -5.87 -29.64 6.43
C SER A 2 -6.08 -29.18 5.00
N SER A 3 -7.28 -28.73 4.69
CA SER A 3 -7.56 -27.97 3.47
C SER A 3 -6.87 -26.62 3.59
N GLY A 4 -5.65 -26.51 3.04
CA GLY A 4 -5.04 -25.24 2.76
C GLY A 4 -5.94 -24.52 1.76
N SER A 5 -6.47 -23.37 2.14
CA SER A 5 -7.02 -22.41 1.20
C SER A 5 -5.87 -21.93 0.33
N ASP A 6 -5.80 -22.44 -0.90
CA ASP A 6 -4.93 -21.86 -1.92
C ASP A 6 -5.31 -20.38 -2.05
N ALA A 7 -4.46 -19.50 -1.54
CA ALA A 7 -4.48 -18.10 -1.89
C ALA A 7 -4.11 -18.05 -3.37
N ALA A 8 -5.11 -18.04 -4.24
CA ALA A 8 -4.93 -17.86 -5.66
C ALA A 8 -4.39 -16.43 -5.86
N GLY A 9 -3.07 -16.29 -5.83
CA GLY A 9 -2.39 -15.05 -6.18
C GLY A 9 -2.82 -14.61 -7.58
N ARG A 10 -2.80 -13.30 -7.84
CA ARG A 10 -3.13 -12.76 -9.14
C ARG A 10 -2.22 -13.41 -10.19
N GLN A 11 -2.78 -14.15 -11.13
CA GLN A 11 -2.00 -14.73 -12.22
C GLN A 11 -1.87 -13.71 -13.34
N PHE A 12 -0.64 -13.31 -13.63
CA PHE A 12 -0.37 -12.47 -14.81
C PHE A 12 -0.42 -13.34 -16.07
N PRO A 13 -1.03 -12.86 -17.18
CA PRO A 13 -1.06 -13.55 -18.43
C PRO A 13 0.35 -13.90 -18.93
N ASN A 14 0.50 -15.11 -19.46
CA ASN A 14 1.74 -15.56 -20.08
C ASN A 14 1.70 -15.43 -21.61
N ASP A 15 0.62 -14.85 -22.15
CA ASP A 15 0.47 -14.59 -23.56
C ASP A 15 1.54 -13.61 -24.04
N ARG A 16 2.08 -13.90 -25.22
CA ARG A 16 3.12 -13.06 -25.81
C ARG A 16 2.58 -11.67 -26.13
N ILE A 17 3.26 -10.65 -25.66
CA ILE A 17 3.03 -9.26 -26.05
C ILE A 17 3.78 -9.02 -27.37
N ASP A 18 3.03 -8.94 -28.47
CA ASP A 18 3.59 -8.62 -29.77
C ASP A 18 3.63 -7.10 -29.96
N LEU A 19 4.83 -6.57 -30.01
CA LEU A 19 5.11 -5.16 -30.29
C LEU A 19 5.75 -4.98 -31.67
N SER A 20 5.69 -5.98 -32.56
CA SER A 20 6.32 -5.93 -33.89
C SER A 20 5.81 -4.79 -34.76
N ASP A 21 4.55 -4.39 -34.57
CA ASP A 21 3.94 -3.27 -35.30
C ASP A 21 4.63 -1.92 -35.00
N LEU A 22 5.33 -1.79 -33.87
CA LEU A 22 6.12 -0.61 -33.57
C LEU A 22 7.28 -0.39 -34.57
N ASN A 23 7.69 -1.42 -35.30
CA ASN A 23 8.71 -1.32 -36.35
C ASN A 23 8.13 -0.88 -37.71
N SER A 24 6.82 -0.74 -37.83
CA SER A 24 6.15 -0.54 -39.12
C SER A 24 6.05 0.92 -39.56
N MET A 25 6.21 1.85 -38.60
CA MET A 25 6.09 3.30 -38.88
C MET A 25 6.90 4.13 -37.88
N ASP A 26 7.25 5.32 -38.29
CA ASP A 26 7.71 6.39 -37.39
C ASP A 26 6.59 7.41 -37.20
N ALA A 27 6.42 7.91 -35.99
CA ALA A 27 5.39 8.87 -35.66
C ALA A 27 5.80 9.72 -34.45
N ASP A 28 5.44 11.00 -34.53
CA ASP A 28 5.50 11.90 -33.36
C ASP A 28 4.07 12.38 -33.04
N LEU A 29 3.71 12.36 -31.77
CA LEU A 29 2.40 12.79 -31.29
C LEU A 29 2.56 13.78 -30.15
N GLU A 30 1.90 14.92 -30.29
CA GLU A 30 1.69 15.86 -29.18
C GLU A 30 0.20 16.04 -28.95
N PHE A 31 -0.21 15.94 -27.71
CA PHE A 31 -1.61 16.04 -27.35
C PHE A 31 -1.77 16.84 -26.06
N LYS A 32 -2.61 17.88 -26.11
CA LYS A 32 -2.99 18.68 -24.94
C LYS A 32 -4.50 18.69 -24.83
N ALA A 33 -4.99 18.33 -23.64
CA ALA A 33 -6.41 18.35 -23.38
C ALA A 33 -6.70 19.04 -22.05
N ARG A 34 -7.78 19.84 -22.02
CA ARG A 34 -8.26 20.44 -20.77
C ARG A 34 -8.71 19.36 -19.80
N SER A 35 -9.37 18.32 -20.29
CA SER A 35 -9.78 17.17 -19.49
C SER A 35 -9.94 15.93 -20.36
N VAL A 36 -9.54 14.78 -19.80
CA VAL A 36 -9.78 13.45 -20.36
C VAL A 36 -10.42 12.60 -19.26
N ALA A 37 -11.57 12.02 -19.54
CA ALA A 37 -12.26 11.15 -18.63
C ALA A 37 -12.26 9.70 -19.14
N TYR A 38 -11.96 8.76 -18.26
CA TYR A 38 -12.08 7.34 -18.51
C TYR A 38 -12.62 6.68 -17.24
N ASP A 39 -13.82 6.13 -17.32
CA ASP A 39 -14.55 5.61 -16.17
C ASP A 39 -14.63 6.66 -15.03
N GLU A 40 -14.30 6.30 -13.80
CA GLU A 40 -14.28 7.20 -12.64
C GLU A 40 -13.00 8.07 -12.56
N VAL A 41 -12.10 7.96 -13.53
CA VAL A 41 -10.82 8.69 -13.56
C VAL A 41 -10.93 9.91 -14.46
N LEU A 42 -10.72 11.10 -13.90
CA LEU A 42 -10.60 12.36 -14.63
C LEU A 42 -9.17 12.87 -14.52
N ILE A 43 -8.55 13.10 -15.68
CA ILE A 43 -7.25 13.79 -15.79
C ILE A 43 -7.49 15.17 -16.38
N GLU A 44 -7.11 16.22 -15.66
CA GLU A 44 -7.23 17.60 -16.08
C GLU A 44 -5.86 18.16 -16.49
N ASN A 45 -5.89 19.13 -17.42
CA ASN A 45 -4.71 19.80 -17.95
C ASN A 45 -3.64 18.81 -18.45
N LEU A 46 -4.08 17.80 -19.19
CA LEU A 46 -3.20 16.78 -19.75
C LEU A 46 -2.28 17.39 -20.79
N ASP A 47 -0.97 17.17 -20.62
CA ASP A 47 0.08 17.47 -21.59
C ASP A 47 0.88 16.18 -21.84
N PHE A 48 0.77 15.68 -23.05
CA PHE A 48 1.31 14.38 -23.45
C PHE A 48 2.08 14.54 -24.76
N SER A 49 3.29 13.98 -24.79
CA SER A 49 4.05 13.79 -26.01
C SER A 49 4.54 12.37 -26.11
N ALA A 50 4.53 11.82 -27.31
CA ALA A 50 5.05 10.51 -27.61
C ALA A 50 5.77 10.51 -28.97
N SER A 51 6.73 9.62 -29.10
CA SER A 51 7.48 9.41 -30.33
C SER A 51 7.66 7.90 -30.54
N LEU A 52 7.51 7.46 -31.77
CA LEU A 52 7.81 6.10 -32.21
C LEU A 52 8.85 6.20 -33.32
N LYS A 53 10.04 5.64 -33.08
CA LYS A 53 11.16 5.67 -34.04
C LYS A 53 11.94 4.38 -33.93
N ASP A 54 12.20 3.72 -35.07
CA ASP A 54 13.00 2.50 -35.15
C ASP A 54 12.54 1.41 -34.15
N GLY A 55 11.24 1.24 -33.95
CA GLY A 55 10.66 0.27 -33.03
C GLY A 55 10.79 0.64 -31.55
N VAL A 56 11.21 1.86 -31.24
CA VAL A 56 11.25 2.38 -29.87
C VAL A 56 10.12 3.40 -29.70
N PHE A 57 9.19 3.09 -28.81
CA PHE A 57 8.14 3.99 -28.39
C PHE A 57 8.58 4.74 -27.13
N THR A 58 8.60 6.04 -27.17
CA THR A 58 8.95 6.90 -26.04
C THR A 58 7.81 7.84 -25.70
N VAL A 59 7.58 8.07 -24.42
CA VAL A 59 6.72 9.12 -23.87
C VAL A 59 7.62 10.05 -23.04
N PRO A 60 8.28 11.03 -23.64
CA PRO A 60 9.17 11.95 -22.92
C PRO A 60 8.40 12.84 -21.94
N LYS A 61 7.09 12.98 -22.13
CA LYS A 61 6.27 13.80 -21.26
C LYS A 61 4.85 13.26 -21.16
N LEU A 62 4.44 12.98 -19.96
CA LEU A 62 3.06 12.82 -19.52
C LEU A 62 2.89 13.62 -18.25
N SER A 63 2.03 14.64 -18.23
CA SER A 63 1.72 15.41 -17.03
C SER A 63 0.26 15.84 -17.02
N GLY A 64 -0.30 15.96 -15.81
CA GLY A 64 -1.68 16.37 -15.63
C GLY A 64 -2.06 16.44 -14.16
N GLN A 65 -3.32 16.75 -13.90
CA GLN A 65 -3.90 16.73 -12.56
C GLN A 65 -4.85 15.53 -12.43
N ILE A 66 -4.75 14.80 -11.34
CA ILE A 66 -5.54 13.60 -11.06
C ILE A 66 -5.88 13.55 -9.57
N PHE A 67 -7.13 13.27 -9.21
CA PHE A 67 -7.57 13.13 -7.82
C PHE A 67 -7.13 14.31 -6.92
N ASP A 68 -7.29 15.55 -7.38
CA ASP A 68 -6.83 16.80 -6.73
C ASP A 68 -5.32 16.91 -6.51
N GLY A 69 -4.53 16.07 -7.12
CA GLY A 69 -3.07 16.08 -7.09
C GLY A 69 -2.49 16.20 -8.50
N SER A 70 -1.20 16.02 -8.64
CA SER A 70 -0.49 16.05 -9.92
C SER A 70 0.06 14.67 -10.29
N LEU A 71 0.12 14.40 -11.59
CA LEU A 71 0.72 13.23 -12.22
C LEU A 71 1.84 13.69 -13.15
N HIS A 72 2.94 12.95 -13.16
CA HIS A 72 3.99 13.07 -14.18
C HIS A 72 4.59 11.69 -14.46
N ALA A 73 4.93 11.43 -15.72
CA ALA A 73 5.61 10.20 -16.10
C ALA A 73 6.40 10.37 -17.41
N THR A 74 7.39 9.51 -17.55
CA THR A 74 8.10 9.19 -18.79
C THR A 74 8.07 7.69 -19.00
N LEU A 75 7.97 7.25 -20.25
CA LEU A 75 7.91 5.82 -20.59
C LEU A 75 8.82 5.59 -21.81
N GLU A 76 9.51 4.46 -21.80
CA GLU A 76 10.16 3.90 -22.96
C GLU A 76 9.76 2.42 -23.12
N ALA A 77 9.36 2.06 -24.32
CA ALA A 77 9.08 0.66 -24.68
C ALA A 77 9.77 0.34 -25.99
N ALA A 78 10.58 -0.69 -26.01
CA ALA A 78 11.33 -1.11 -27.20
C ALA A 78 11.06 -2.59 -27.53
N THR A 79 10.92 -2.87 -28.81
CA THR A 79 10.77 -4.25 -29.30
C THR A 79 12.14 -4.93 -29.41
N GLY A 80 12.17 -6.25 -29.31
CA GLY A 80 13.40 -7.02 -29.50
C GLY A 80 13.18 -8.52 -29.28
N SER A 81 14.28 -9.25 -29.13
CA SER A 81 14.21 -10.65 -28.67
C SER A 81 13.47 -10.76 -27.33
N HIS A 82 13.61 -9.75 -26.49
CA HIS A 82 12.80 -9.48 -25.33
C HIS A 82 12.37 -8.00 -25.38
N ASN A 83 11.10 -7.74 -25.19
CA ASN A 83 10.62 -6.36 -25.08
C ASN A 83 11.23 -5.71 -23.82
N ARG A 84 11.60 -4.45 -23.94
CA ARG A 84 12.09 -3.65 -22.81
C ARG A 84 11.08 -2.57 -22.48
N LEU A 85 10.88 -2.35 -21.19
CA LEU A 85 10.01 -1.32 -20.67
C LEU A 85 10.76 -0.55 -19.59
N ALA A 86 10.75 0.77 -19.66
CA ALA A 86 11.22 1.65 -18.60
C ALA A 86 10.14 2.69 -18.30
N LEU A 87 9.81 2.87 -17.03
CA LEU A 87 8.81 3.82 -16.54
C LEU A 87 9.42 4.62 -15.39
N LYS A 88 9.41 5.93 -15.52
CA LYS A 88 9.76 6.84 -14.43
C LYS A 88 8.66 7.87 -14.26
N GLY A 89 8.23 8.08 -13.03
CA GLY A 89 7.18 9.04 -12.77
C GLY A 89 6.65 9.01 -11.37
N GLY A 90 5.54 9.68 -11.14
CA GLY A 90 4.92 9.70 -9.85
C GLY A 90 3.66 10.54 -9.79
N MET A 91 3.07 10.51 -8.63
CA MET A 91 1.91 11.31 -8.26
C MET A 91 2.24 12.09 -6.99
N ASN A 92 1.79 13.33 -6.93
CA ASN A 92 2.03 14.17 -5.76
C ASN A 92 0.73 14.78 -5.25
N ASN A 93 0.55 14.75 -3.92
CA ASN A 93 -0.59 15.32 -3.21
C ASN A 93 -1.96 14.79 -3.68
N VAL A 94 -2.03 13.51 -4.06
CA VAL A 94 -3.26 12.85 -4.54
C VAL A 94 -4.22 12.58 -3.38
N ASN A 95 -5.50 12.82 -3.60
CA ASN A 95 -6.56 12.54 -2.64
C ASN A 95 -6.84 11.03 -2.57
N ILE A 96 -6.54 10.41 -1.42
CA ILE A 96 -6.69 8.97 -1.20
C ILE A 96 -8.15 8.53 -1.37
N ALA A 97 -9.13 9.29 -0.84
CA ALA A 97 -10.54 8.91 -0.92
C ALA A 97 -11.05 8.88 -2.36
N LYS A 98 -10.61 9.82 -3.20
CA LYS A 98 -10.98 9.86 -4.63
C LYS A 98 -10.33 8.70 -5.39
N SER A 99 -9.04 8.43 -5.15
CA SER A 99 -8.35 7.32 -5.81
C SER A 99 -8.93 5.96 -5.42
N LEU A 100 -9.21 5.73 -4.14
CA LEU A 100 -9.85 4.49 -3.68
C LEU A 100 -11.24 4.31 -4.28
N ARG A 101 -12.06 5.38 -4.33
CA ARG A 101 -13.39 5.31 -4.94
C ARG A 101 -13.31 4.92 -6.42
N ALA A 102 -12.40 5.51 -7.18
CA ALA A 102 -12.21 5.17 -8.59
C ALA A 102 -11.73 3.72 -8.79
N MET A 103 -10.95 3.16 -7.85
CA MET A 103 -10.41 1.79 -7.97
C MET A 103 -11.34 0.70 -7.43
N THR A 104 -12.11 0.99 -6.38
CA THR A 104 -12.85 -0.02 -5.61
C THR A 104 -14.34 0.30 -5.43
N GLY A 105 -14.79 1.46 -5.90
CA GLY A 105 -16.14 1.98 -5.69
C GLY A 105 -16.35 2.60 -4.29
N GLU A 106 -15.41 2.46 -3.35
CA GLU A 106 -15.57 2.93 -1.97
C GLU A 106 -14.40 3.81 -1.51
N ALA A 107 -14.70 4.86 -0.75
CA ALA A 107 -13.71 5.67 -0.05
C ALA A 107 -13.52 5.14 1.39
N SER A 108 -12.65 4.17 1.58
CA SER A 108 -12.39 3.55 2.89
C SER A 108 -11.44 4.38 3.78
N ALA A 109 -10.69 5.29 3.19
CA ALA A 109 -9.77 6.18 3.88
C ALA A 109 -9.74 7.58 3.25
N ASN A 110 -9.40 8.59 4.06
CA ASN A 110 -9.06 9.94 3.60
C ASN A 110 -7.56 10.17 3.74
N GLY A 111 -7.07 11.27 3.20
CA GLY A 111 -5.67 11.69 3.32
C GLY A 111 -5.07 12.09 1.98
N ARG A 112 -3.77 12.30 1.99
CA ARG A 112 -2.97 12.64 0.81
C ARG A 112 -1.91 11.59 0.57
N MET A 113 -1.60 11.36 -0.71
CA MET A 113 -0.64 10.37 -1.16
C MET A 113 0.37 10.99 -2.12
N LYS A 114 1.63 10.63 -1.92
CA LYS A 114 2.71 10.84 -2.88
C LYS A 114 3.30 9.48 -3.23
N ILE A 115 3.55 9.25 -4.52
CA ILE A 115 4.24 8.07 -5.03
C ILE A 115 5.29 8.54 -6.03
N ASP A 116 6.50 8.01 -5.93
CA ASP A 116 7.57 8.15 -6.92
C ASP A 116 8.00 6.75 -7.37
N LEU A 117 8.19 6.55 -8.68
CA LEU A 117 8.51 5.27 -9.30
C LEU A 117 9.64 5.45 -10.30
N ASP A 118 10.57 4.47 -10.35
CA ASP A 118 11.61 4.38 -11.37
C ASP A 118 11.83 2.89 -11.66
N PHE A 119 11.24 2.38 -12.73
CA PHE A 119 11.16 0.96 -13.04
C PHE A 119 11.73 0.63 -14.41
N ALA A 120 12.37 -0.52 -14.49
CA ALA A 120 12.73 -1.15 -15.75
C ALA A 120 12.37 -2.65 -15.71
N SER A 121 11.99 -3.19 -16.85
CA SER A 121 11.73 -4.60 -17.00
C SER A 121 11.99 -5.10 -18.42
N THR A 122 12.13 -6.41 -18.58
CA THR A 122 12.31 -7.08 -19.87
C THR A 122 11.49 -8.35 -19.90
N GLY A 123 10.81 -8.62 -21.02
CA GLY A 123 10.00 -9.83 -21.12
C GLY A 123 9.21 -9.91 -22.39
N GLN A 124 8.63 -11.07 -22.66
CA GLN A 124 7.73 -11.30 -23.80
C GLN A 124 6.26 -11.41 -23.37
N SER A 125 5.99 -11.54 -22.09
CA SER A 125 4.65 -11.62 -21.51
C SER A 125 4.51 -10.66 -20.31
N MET A 126 3.29 -10.41 -19.86
CA MET A 126 3.07 -9.64 -18.63
C MET A 126 3.72 -10.31 -17.43
N ARG A 127 3.70 -11.65 -17.39
CA ARG A 127 4.36 -12.44 -16.34
C ARG A 127 5.87 -12.19 -16.34
N ASP A 128 6.52 -12.21 -17.51
CA ASP A 128 7.96 -11.97 -17.62
C ASP A 128 8.30 -10.53 -17.19
N LEU A 129 7.52 -9.55 -17.68
CA LEU A 129 7.72 -8.15 -17.33
C LEU A 129 7.60 -7.91 -15.82
N VAL A 130 6.62 -8.51 -15.16
CA VAL A 130 6.50 -8.39 -13.69
C VAL A 130 7.62 -9.16 -12.99
N GLY A 131 7.98 -10.36 -13.47
CA GLY A 131 9.04 -11.17 -12.88
C GLY A 131 10.45 -10.60 -13.03
N SER A 132 10.69 -9.77 -14.05
CA SER A 132 11.99 -9.11 -14.28
C SER A 132 12.00 -7.65 -13.79
N LEU A 133 10.90 -7.18 -13.18
CA LEU A 133 10.79 -5.79 -12.75
C LEU A 133 11.90 -5.44 -11.76
N SER A 134 12.60 -4.35 -12.04
CA SER A 134 13.69 -3.84 -11.21
C SER A 134 13.60 -2.32 -11.10
N GLY A 135 14.10 -1.76 -10.00
CA GLY A 135 14.06 -0.32 -9.81
C GLY A 135 13.77 0.12 -8.38
N THR A 136 13.08 1.24 -8.24
CA THR A 136 12.74 1.82 -6.95
C THR A 136 11.31 2.36 -6.92
N ALA A 137 10.68 2.29 -5.77
CA ALA A 137 9.43 2.97 -5.48
C ALA A 137 9.54 3.69 -4.12
N ALA A 138 8.89 4.84 -3.99
CA ALA A 138 8.71 5.51 -2.70
C ALA A 138 7.25 5.91 -2.53
N VAL A 139 6.74 5.79 -1.31
CA VAL A 139 5.38 6.15 -0.95
C VAL A 139 5.39 7.03 0.30
N ALA A 140 4.57 8.07 0.28
CA ALA A 140 4.27 8.85 1.47
C ALA A 140 2.76 9.07 1.55
N LEU A 141 2.20 8.76 2.70
CA LEU A 141 0.81 9.01 3.04
C LEU A 141 0.78 10.02 4.18
N THR A 142 -0.02 11.06 4.05
CA THR A 142 -0.18 12.10 5.07
C THR A 142 -1.65 12.33 5.37
N ASP A 143 -1.93 12.76 6.59
CA ASP A 143 -3.29 13.05 7.06
C ASP A 143 -4.26 11.89 6.85
N VAL A 144 -3.78 10.65 7.05
CA VAL A 144 -4.57 9.45 6.79
C VAL A 144 -5.54 9.18 7.92
N ASP A 145 -6.82 9.20 7.61
CA ASP A 145 -7.91 8.74 8.46
C ASP A 145 -8.56 7.52 7.79
N ALA A 146 -8.20 6.34 8.27
CA ALA A 146 -8.75 5.07 7.77
C ALA A 146 -9.89 4.61 8.67
N LYS A 147 -11.13 4.66 8.16
CA LYS A 147 -12.36 4.34 8.93
C LYS A 147 -12.82 2.90 8.77
N LYS A 148 -12.45 2.27 7.66
CA LYS A 148 -12.84 0.90 7.30
C LYS A 148 -11.64 0.13 6.79
N ALA A 149 -11.67 -1.19 6.96
CA ALA A 149 -10.70 -2.07 6.32
C ALA A 149 -10.77 -1.90 4.79
N ALA A 150 -9.64 -1.66 4.17
CA ALA A 150 -9.53 -1.55 2.72
C ALA A 150 -9.32 -2.95 2.10
N LYS A 151 -9.89 -3.18 0.93
CA LYS A 151 -9.70 -4.39 0.12
C LYS A 151 -9.55 -4.01 -1.35
N GLY A 152 -8.96 -4.91 -2.13
CA GLY A 152 -8.86 -4.77 -3.58
C GLY A 152 -7.79 -3.80 -4.07
N THR A 153 -6.91 -3.30 -3.20
CA THR A 153 -5.80 -2.43 -3.57
C THR A 153 -4.48 -2.92 -3.01
N THR A 154 -3.37 -2.58 -3.66
CA THR A 154 -2.01 -2.86 -3.18
C THR A 154 -1.68 -2.15 -1.85
N MET A 155 -2.46 -1.15 -1.47
CA MET A 155 -2.31 -0.42 -0.21
C MET A 155 -3.18 -0.98 0.92
N SER A 156 -3.96 -2.04 0.67
CA SER A 156 -4.90 -2.59 1.64
C SER A 156 -4.24 -2.96 2.97
N GLY A 157 -3.03 -3.55 2.94
CA GLY A 157 -2.30 -3.91 4.15
C GLY A 157 -1.97 -2.73 5.05
N LEU A 158 -1.46 -1.69 4.45
CA LEU A 158 -1.06 -0.47 5.16
C LEU A 158 -2.28 0.28 5.71
N LEU A 159 -3.34 0.41 4.91
CA LEU A 159 -4.59 1.04 5.34
C LEU A 159 -5.28 0.22 6.44
N ASN A 160 -5.21 -1.10 6.39
CA ASN A 160 -5.77 -1.97 7.43
C ASN A 160 -4.99 -1.88 8.74
N LEU A 161 -3.66 -1.76 8.67
CA LEU A 161 -2.85 -1.47 9.85
C LEU A 161 -3.26 -0.13 10.46
N LEU A 162 -3.35 0.95 9.66
CA LEU A 162 -3.79 2.26 10.13
C LEU A 162 -5.22 2.22 10.70
N THR A 163 -6.13 1.46 10.09
CA THR A 163 -7.48 1.26 10.62
C THR A 163 -7.45 0.59 11.99
N THR A 164 -6.59 -0.41 12.17
CA THR A 164 -6.42 -1.11 13.44
C THR A 164 -5.87 -0.16 14.50
N LEU A 165 -4.85 0.63 14.16
CA LEU A 165 -4.29 1.64 15.05
C LEU A 165 -5.33 2.71 15.43
N ASN A 166 -6.12 3.18 14.48
CA ASN A 166 -7.16 4.19 14.72
C ASN A 166 -8.26 3.66 15.66
N LYS A 167 -8.61 2.37 15.57
CA LYS A 167 -9.52 1.72 16.53
C LYS A 167 -8.94 1.70 17.96
N LEU A 168 -7.62 1.57 18.11
CA LEU A 168 -6.95 1.62 19.41
C LEU A 168 -6.95 3.03 20.01
N SER A 169 -6.93 4.06 19.20
CA SER A 169 -6.79 5.45 19.64
C SER A 169 -8.01 6.00 20.37
N ARG A 170 -9.22 5.63 20.02
CA ARG A 170 -10.49 6.22 20.53
C ARG A 170 -10.43 7.70 20.95
N SER A 171 -9.50 8.45 20.40
CA SER A 171 -9.49 9.89 20.56
C SER A 171 -10.64 10.47 19.70
N ASN A 172 -11.46 11.32 20.28
CA ASN A 172 -12.48 12.08 19.56
C ASN A 172 -11.86 13.18 18.68
N ASN A 173 -10.53 13.26 18.62
CA ASN A 173 -9.79 14.19 17.80
C ASN A 173 -9.44 13.51 16.47
N ASN A 174 -9.43 14.27 15.40
CA ASN A 174 -9.00 13.91 14.05
C ASN A 174 -7.49 13.55 14.02
N ASP A 175 -7.07 12.55 14.77
CA ASP A 175 -5.68 12.10 14.80
C ASP A 175 -5.39 11.36 13.49
N SER A 176 -4.82 12.08 12.55
CA SER A 176 -4.37 11.53 11.29
C SER A 176 -3.05 10.80 11.47
N ALA A 177 -2.88 9.70 10.74
CA ALA A 177 -1.62 8.99 10.66
C ALA A 177 -0.82 9.44 9.43
N GLN A 178 0.48 9.30 9.54
CA GLN A 178 1.42 9.46 8.43
C GLN A 178 2.17 8.16 8.23
N MET A 179 2.53 7.86 6.99
CA MET A 179 3.36 6.72 6.67
C MET A 179 4.29 7.07 5.51
N THR A 180 5.53 6.63 5.61
CA THR A 180 6.51 6.73 4.54
C THR A 180 7.23 5.39 4.39
N GLY A 181 7.71 5.12 3.19
CA GLY A 181 8.53 3.95 2.93
C GLY A 181 9.12 4.01 1.53
N SER A 182 10.29 3.38 1.37
CA SER A 182 10.90 3.16 0.07
C SER A 182 11.10 1.68 -0.20
N PHE A 183 11.09 1.31 -1.47
CA PHE A 183 11.24 -0.06 -1.93
C PHE A 183 12.34 -0.13 -2.98
N ARG A 184 13.23 -1.09 -2.82
CA ARG A 184 14.12 -1.53 -3.89
C ARG A 184 13.54 -2.78 -4.52
N ILE A 185 13.37 -2.75 -5.83
CA ILE A 185 12.76 -3.85 -6.56
C ILE A 185 13.84 -4.55 -7.37
N SER A 186 13.89 -5.87 -7.28
CA SER A 186 14.75 -6.75 -8.05
C SER A 186 13.99 -8.03 -8.36
N ASP A 187 13.98 -8.43 -9.62
CA ASP A 187 13.33 -9.65 -10.09
C ASP A 187 11.87 -9.79 -9.59
N GLY A 188 11.10 -8.69 -9.66
CA GLY A 188 9.71 -8.64 -9.25
C GLY A 188 9.45 -8.70 -7.74
N ILE A 189 10.50 -8.64 -6.91
CA ILE A 189 10.38 -8.57 -5.45
C ILE A 189 10.76 -7.15 -4.98
N ALA A 190 9.83 -6.48 -4.33
CA ALA A 190 10.03 -5.16 -3.76
C ALA A 190 10.35 -5.30 -2.27
N HIS A 191 11.60 -4.98 -1.90
CA HIS A 191 12.11 -5.03 -0.52
C HIS A 191 12.13 -3.64 0.10
N SER A 192 11.64 -3.53 1.34
CA SER A 192 11.68 -2.30 2.15
C SER A 192 12.33 -2.54 3.51
N LYS A 193 13.10 -1.52 3.96
CA LYS A 193 13.76 -1.49 5.29
C LYS A 193 13.42 -0.23 6.09
N ASP A 194 12.59 0.66 5.53
CA ASP A 194 12.40 2.01 6.04
C ASP A 194 10.94 2.45 6.08
N ILE A 195 10.02 1.50 6.21
CA ILE A 195 8.62 1.86 6.44
C ILE A 195 8.50 2.45 7.83
N ASN A 196 8.03 3.70 7.88
CA ASN A 196 7.77 4.42 9.11
C ASN A 196 6.30 4.82 9.18
N ILE A 197 5.71 4.64 10.36
CA ILE A 197 4.33 5.00 10.66
C ILE A 197 4.36 5.94 11.85
N THR A 198 3.66 7.07 11.75
CA THR A 198 3.55 8.04 12.83
C THR A 198 2.08 8.40 13.05
N SER A 199 1.63 8.31 14.28
CA SER A 199 0.29 8.74 14.69
C SER A 199 0.34 9.35 16.09
N ALA A 200 -0.73 9.98 16.54
CA ALA A 200 -0.78 10.61 17.87
C ALA A 200 -0.61 9.60 19.03
N PHE A 201 -0.85 8.32 18.81
CA PHE A 201 -0.84 7.29 19.86
C PHE A 201 0.20 6.20 19.68
N ALA A 202 0.82 6.10 18.51
CA ALA A 202 1.88 5.12 18.24
C ALA A 202 2.79 5.60 17.11
N ASN A 203 4.07 5.25 17.22
CA ASN A 203 5.03 5.29 16.11
C ASN A 203 5.38 3.84 15.75
N GLY A 204 5.60 3.57 14.48
CA GLY A 204 5.92 2.23 14.02
C GLY A 204 7.01 2.21 12.97
N ALA A 205 7.67 1.08 12.88
CA ALA A 205 8.59 0.75 11.81
C ALA A 205 8.31 -0.66 11.30
N ALA A 206 8.47 -0.87 10.01
CA ALA A 206 8.31 -2.18 9.39
C ALA A 206 9.37 -2.41 8.31
N VAL A 207 9.65 -3.68 8.09
CA VAL A 207 10.52 -4.19 7.04
C VAL A 207 9.85 -5.38 6.36
N GLY A 208 10.23 -5.70 5.14
CA GLY A 208 9.72 -6.90 4.48
C GLY A 208 9.64 -6.77 2.98
N ASP A 209 8.93 -7.70 2.40
CA ASP A 209 8.89 -7.94 0.97
C ASP A 209 7.47 -7.92 0.40
N ILE A 210 7.36 -7.42 -0.83
CA ILE A 210 6.19 -7.59 -1.69
C ILE A 210 6.63 -8.38 -2.91
N ASN A 211 6.10 -9.58 -3.08
CA ASN A 211 6.29 -10.37 -4.29
C ASN A 211 5.22 -9.97 -5.30
N LEU A 212 5.62 -9.19 -6.31
CA LEU A 212 4.71 -8.66 -7.33
C LEU A 212 4.21 -9.76 -8.28
N GLN A 213 5.02 -10.79 -8.53
CA GLN A 213 4.63 -11.90 -9.41
C GLN A 213 3.64 -12.84 -8.73
N ALA A 214 3.88 -13.20 -7.47
CA ALA A 214 2.97 -14.00 -6.65
C ALA A 214 1.79 -13.19 -6.10
N TRP A 215 1.85 -11.85 -6.19
CA TRP A 215 0.87 -10.90 -5.66
C TRP A 215 0.66 -11.07 -4.16
N THR A 216 1.76 -11.19 -3.42
CA THR A 216 1.76 -11.39 -1.97
C THR A 216 2.62 -10.35 -1.25
N ILE A 217 2.30 -10.15 0.02
CA ILE A 217 3.03 -9.29 0.95
C ILE A 217 3.45 -10.12 2.16
N ASP A 218 4.67 -9.86 2.65
CA ASP A 218 5.21 -10.42 3.88
C ASP A 218 6.06 -9.34 4.57
N MET A 219 5.48 -8.71 5.56
CA MET A 219 6.11 -7.61 6.30
C MET A 219 5.95 -7.84 7.79
N GLU A 220 6.97 -7.50 8.53
CA GLU A 220 6.97 -7.48 9.99
C GLU A 220 7.37 -6.12 10.52
N GLY A 221 6.90 -5.78 11.71
CA GLY A 221 7.20 -4.50 12.31
C GLY A 221 6.86 -4.42 13.78
N GLN A 222 7.12 -3.25 14.32
CA GLN A 222 6.85 -2.93 15.71
C GLN A 222 6.18 -1.56 15.82
N LEU A 223 5.24 -1.46 16.76
CA LEU A 223 4.59 -0.22 17.15
C LEU A 223 5.07 0.18 18.53
N GLN A 224 5.62 1.38 18.66
CA GLN A 224 5.92 2.01 19.94
C GLN A 224 4.71 2.84 20.35
N LEU A 225 4.00 2.40 21.39
CA LEU A 225 2.82 3.07 21.90
C LEU A 225 3.19 4.34 22.65
N GLY A 226 2.42 5.41 22.46
CA GLY A 226 2.60 6.68 23.14
C GLY A 226 2.19 6.63 24.61
N GLU A 227 2.73 7.56 25.42
CA GLU A 227 2.49 7.62 26.88
C GLU A 227 1.02 7.76 27.24
N SER A 228 0.23 8.48 26.45
CA SER A 228 -1.20 8.65 26.68
C SER A 228 -1.95 7.32 26.65
N PHE A 229 -1.60 6.45 25.72
CA PHE A 229 -2.19 5.10 25.59
C PHE A 229 -1.73 4.20 26.73
N ILE A 230 -0.44 4.20 27.07
CA ILE A 230 0.12 3.45 28.20
C ILE A 230 -0.54 3.90 29.53
N THR A 231 -0.75 5.20 29.72
CA THR A 231 -1.44 5.73 30.89
C THR A 231 -2.88 5.19 31.00
N GLN A 232 -3.59 5.06 29.90
CA GLN A 232 -4.93 4.48 29.87
C GLN A 232 -4.90 2.99 30.26
N LEU A 233 -3.93 2.21 29.78
CA LEU A 233 -3.73 0.80 30.18
C LEU A 233 -3.42 0.69 31.67
N LEU A 234 -2.54 1.52 32.22
CA LEU A 234 -2.20 1.52 33.65
C LEU A 234 -3.41 1.87 34.53
N ARG A 235 -4.26 2.80 34.11
CA ARG A 235 -5.53 3.11 34.80
C ARG A 235 -6.50 1.92 34.80
N ALA A 236 -6.43 1.05 33.78
CA ALA A 236 -7.16 -0.21 33.74
C ALA A 236 -6.56 -1.31 34.64
N LYS A 237 -5.60 -0.98 35.53
CA LYS A 237 -4.88 -1.89 36.44
C LYS A 237 -3.97 -2.91 35.74
N ILE A 238 -3.56 -2.63 34.52
CA ILE A 238 -2.53 -3.40 33.83
C ILE A 238 -1.17 -2.89 34.35
N ARG A 239 -0.56 -3.64 35.27
CA ARG A 239 0.63 -3.20 36.01
C ARG A 239 1.93 -3.25 35.22
N GLU A 240 1.98 -4.07 34.17
CA GLU A 240 3.17 -4.29 33.34
C GLU A 240 2.78 -4.15 31.86
N ALA A 241 2.50 -2.91 31.43
CA ALA A 241 2.24 -2.65 30.01
C ALA A 241 3.58 -2.47 29.26
N ASN A 242 3.83 -3.32 28.30
CA ASN A 242 4.92 -3.12 27.35
C ASN A 242 4.51 -2.03 26.35
N SER A 243 5.41 -1.11 26.04
CA SER A 243 5.15 -0.05 25.07
C SER A 243 5.39 -0.46 23.62
N VAL A 244 5.97 -1.63 23.39
CA VAL A 244 6.29 -2.17 22.06
C VAL A 244 5.38 -3.32 21.71
N VAL A 245 4.69 -3.21 20.57
CA VAL A 245 3.73 -4.20 20.08
C VAL A 245 4.17 -4.67 18.69
N PRO A 246 4.55 -5.93 18.53
CA PRO A 246 4.85 -6.50 17.23
C PRO A 246 3.61 -6.60 16.34
N PHE A 247 3.79 -6.48 15.04
CA PHE A 247 2.75 -6.75 14.06
C PHE A 247 3.34 -7.43 12.81
N ALA A 248 2.49 -8.10 12.06
CA ALA A 248 2.81 -8.66 10.75
C ALA A 248 1.69 -8.35 9.75
N ILE A 249 2.07 -8.19 8.48
CA ILE A 249 1.17 -8.03 7.34
C ILE A 249 1.54 -9.11 6.33
N THR A 250 0.67 -10.09 6.11
CA THR A 250 0.98 -11.25 5.28
C THR A 250 -0.17 -11.58 4.33
N GLY A 251 0.10 -12.40 3.30
CA GLY A 251 -0.92 -12.94 2.42
C GLY A 251 -1.08 -12.20 1.09
N ALA A 252 -2.27 -12.22 0.51
CA ALA A 252 -2.54 -11.59 -0.78
C ALA A 252 -2.43 -10.05 -0.68
N LEU A 253 -1.78 -9.43 -1.67
CA LEU A 253 -1.49 -7.99 -1.66
C LEU A 253 -2.75 -7.11 -1.67
N ASP A 254 -3.83 -7.58 -2.27
CA ASP A 254 -5.12 -6.87 -2.34
C ASP A 254 -6.07 -7.18 -1.16
N ALA A 255 -5.78 -8.23 -0.39
CA ALA A 255 -6.53 -8.62 0.80
C ALA A 255 -5.62 -9.22 1.88
N PRO A 256 -4.60 -8.47 2.36
CA PRO A 256 -3.64 -8.99 3.31
C PRO A 256 -4.25 -9.19 4.70
N ASP A 257 -3.70 -10.17 5.41
CA ASP A 257 -3.97 -10.41 6.83
C ASP A 257 -3.03 -9.51 7.67
N VAL A 258 -3.61 -8.75 8.59
CA VAL A 258 -2.87 -7.87 9.50
C VAL A 258 -3.00 -8.42 10.92
N LYS A 259 -1.90 -8.92 11.48
CA LYS A 259 -1.83 -9.44 12.83
C LYS A 259 -1.07 -8.47 13.73
N VAL A 260 -1.69 -8.08 14.84
CA VAL A 260 -1.06 -7.26 15.88
C VAL A 260 -0.98 -8.10 17.13
N ASP A 261 0.24 -8.38 17.61
CA ASP A 261 0.45 -9.17 18.83
C ASP A 261 0.16 -8.34 20.09
N THR A 262 -1.12 -8.26 20.43
CA THR A 262 -1.56 -7.57 21.65
C THR A 262 -1.20 -8.30 22.95
N SER A 263 -0.78 -9.57 22.89
CA SER A 263 -0.32 -10.30 24.07
C SER A 263 0.97 -9.67 24.63
N ALA A 264 1.79 -9.10 23.77
CA ALA A 264 3.00 -8.37 24.16
C ALA A 264 2.71 -7.16 25.07
N LEU A 265 1.49 -6.62 25.06
CA LEU A 265 1.07 -5.52 25.96
C LEU A 265 1.03 -5.92 27.42
N PHE A 266 0.90 -7.19 27.74
CA PHE A 266 0.53 -7.66 29.08
C PHE A 266 1.66 -8.37 29.83
N GLY A 267 2.88 -8.44 29.28
CA GLY A 267 4.00 -9.19 29.87
C GLY A 267 3.79 -10.70 29.81
N ALA A 268 4.86 -11.46 29.79
CA ALA A 268 4.77 -12.94 29.82
C ALA A 268 4.19 -13.41 31.15
N GLY A 269 2.95 -13.92 31.13
CA GLY A 269 2.32 -14.54 32.31
C GLY A 269 1.02 -13.90 32.81
N VAL A 270 0.55 -12.81 32.22
CA VAL A 270 -0.76 -12.25 32.61
C VAL A 270 -1.87 -12.94 31.82
N ALA A 271 -2.51 -13.93 32.43
CA ALA A 271 -3.78 -14.43 31.94
C ALA A 271 -4.82 -13.31 32.02
N ILE A 272 -5.39 -12.89 30.90
CA ILE A 272 -6.44 -11.88 30.84
C ILE A 272 -7.69 -12.47 31.46
N SER A 273 -7.96 -12.11 32.74
CA SER A 273 -9.17 -12.56 33.44
C SER A 273 -10.37 -11.74 32.95
N GLY A 274 -11.56 -12.34 32.94
CA GLY A 274 -12.81 -11.66 32.57
C GLY A 274 -13.11 -10.40 33.42
N ALA A 275 -12.43 -10.20 34.55
CA ALA A 275 -12.49 -9.01 35.38
C ALA A 275 -11.74 -7.81 34.77
N ILE A 276 -10.64 -8.05 34.05
CA ILE A 276 -9.90 -7.00 33.31
C ILE A 276 -10.75 -6.50 32.14
N LEU A 277 -11.42 -7.42 31.44
CA LEU A 277 -12.33 -7.10 30.33
C LEU A 277 -13.54 -6.25 30.78
N LYS A 278 -14.09 -6.52 31.97
CA LYS A 278 -15.22 -5.77 32.53
C LYS A 278 -14.85 -4.37 33.03
N ASN A 279 -13.63 -4.18 33.52
CA ASN A 279 -13.15 -2.95 34.13
C ASN A 279 -12.26 -2.11 33.20
N ALA A 280 -11.97 -2.59 31.99
CA ALA A 280 -11.24 -1.82 31.00
C ALA A 280 -12.03 -0.58 30.56
N PRO A 281 -11.41 0.58 30.38
CA PRO A 281 -12.07 1.76 29.81
C PRO A 281 -12.78 1.39 28.51
N ARG A 282 -13.97 2.00 28.29
CA ARG A 282 -14.71 1.78 27.03
C ARG A 282 -13.76 2.01 25.87
N GLY A 283 -13.44 0.95 25.13
CA GLY A 283 -12.46 0.95 24.06
C GLY A 283 -11.39 -0.09 24.14
N VAL A 284 -10.69 -0.16 25.24
CA VAL A 284 -9.72 -1.22 25.49
C VAL A 284 -10.45 -2.54 25.69
N GLY A 285 -11.59 -2.55 26.37
CA GLY A 285 -12.41 -3.74 26.57
C GLY A 285 -13.02 -4.33 25.30
N ASP A 286 -13.41 -3.50 24.34
CA ASP A 286 -13.97 -3.96 23.07
C ASP A 286 -12.89 -4.51 22.14
N ILE A 287 -11.70 -3.88 22.14
CA ILE A 287 -10.53 -4.36 21.39
C ILE A 287 -10.08 -5.72 21.94
N LEU A 288 -9.97 -5.83 23.27
CA LEU A 288 -9.60 -7.09 23.91
C LEU A 288 -10.63 -8.20 23.62
N ARG A 289 -11.90 -7.83 23.48
CA ARG A 289 -12.97 -8.76 23.14
C ARG A 289 -12.94 -9.17 21.67
N ASP A 290 -12.67 -8.26 20.74
CA ASP A 290 -12.54 -8.55 19.32
C ASP A 290 -11.29 -9.39 19.01
N VAL A 291 -10.18 -9.12 19.71
CA VAL A 291 -8.91 -9.86 19.54
C VAL A 291 -8.94 -11.23 20.21
N LEU A 292 -9.61 -11.35 21.36
CA LEU A 292 -9.66 -12.63 22.13
C LEU A 292 -10.91 -13.47 21.80
N GLY A 293 -11.99 -12.86 21.30
CA GLY A 293 -13.22 -13.54 20.90
C GLY A 293 -13.16 -14.22 19.54
N GLY A 294 -12.15 -13.95 18.72
CA GLY A 294 -11.90 -14.62 17.44
C GLY A 294 -11.15 -15.96 17.55
N ALA A 295 -10.88 -16.45 18.75
CA ALA A 295 -10.12 -17.68 19.02
C ALA A 295 -11.00 -18.81 19.60
N THR A 296 -12.30 -18.88 19.23
CA THR A 296 -13.17 -20.05 19.52
C THR A 296 -13.67 -20.67 18.23
#